data_81ef85cd4b957f4d74c29f5e1af9ee8f
#
_entry.id   81ef85cd4b957f4d74c29f5e1af9ee8f
#
_cell.length_a   1.000
_cell.length_b   1.000
_cell.length_c   1.000
_cell.angle_alpha   90.00
_cell.angle_beta   90.00
_cell.angle_gamma   90.00
#
_symmetry.space_group_name_H-M   'P 1'
#
loop_
_entity.id
_entity.type
_entity.pdbx_description
1 polymer ?
#
loop_
_entity_poly.entity_id
_entity_poly.type
_entity_poly.pdbx_seq_one_letter_code
_entity_poly.pdbx_strand_id
1 'polypeptide(L)'
;TKDGVTVAKEVELENKLENVGAQMVREVASKTSDVAGDGTTTATVLAQSIVNEGLKNVTAGANPMSIKRGIDSARNAVVDAIKKQSKDLPDSQQIAQVATISANDDKEVGDKIAEAMEKVGKDGVITVEESKTAETFLETVEGMQFDRGYLSPYFVTNSESMDAEMEDPYVCLLY
;
A
#
# COMPACT_ATOMS: atom_id res chain seq x y z
N THR A 1 -11.69 5.20 -11.08
CA THR A 1 -11.12 4.62 -9.87
C THR A 1 -11.31 5.53 -8.66
N LYS A 2 -11.37 4.95 -7.46
CA LYS A 2 -11.38 5.67 -6.18
C LYS A 2 -9.99 5.71 -5.52
N ASP A 3 -8.99 5.06 -6.12
CA ASP A 3 -7.63 5.02 -5.62
C ASP A 3 -6.89 6.33 -5.91
N GLY A 4 -6.44 7.00 -4.84
CA GLY A 4 -5.79 8.31 -4.92
C GLY A 4 -4.45 8.28 -5.65
N VAL A 5 -3.66 7.21 -5.56
CA VAL A 5 -2.37 7.12 -6.26
C VAL A 5 -2.57 6.94 -7.76
N THR A 6 -3.56 6.17 -8.18
CA THR A 6 -3.90 6.00 -9.60
C THR A 6 -4.36 7.33 -10.20
N VAL A 7 -5.25 8.05 -9.50
CA VAL A 7 -5.68 9.39 -9.93
C VAL A 7 -4.49 10.36 -10.00
N ALA A 8 -3.62 10.36 -9.00
CA ALA A 8 -2.45 11.25 -8.98
C ALA A 8 -1.47 10.98 -10.14
N LYS A 9 -1.33 9.72 -10.57
CA LYS A 9 -0.48 9.34 -11.70
C LYS A 9 -1.00 9.85 -13.05
N GLU A 10 -2.31 10.03 -13.19
CA GLU A 10 -2.94 10.52 -14.42
C GLU A 10 -2.98 12.05 -14.53
N VAL A 11 -2.65 12.77 -13.44
CA VAL A 11 -2.64 14.24 -13.46
C VAL A 11 -1.41 14.74 -14.22
N GLU A 12 -1.64 15.37 -15.35
CA GLU A 12 -0.63 16.04 -16.16
C GLU A 12 -1.10 17.45 -16.54
N LEU A 13 -0.21 18.44 -16.36
CA LEU A 13 -0.51 19.85 -16.62
C LEU A 13 0.23 20.32 -17.87
N GLU A 14 -0.44 21.14 -18.68
CA GLU A 14 0.14 21.71 -19.92
C GLU A 14 1.36 22.61 -19.64
N ASN A 15 1.31 23.37 -18.56
CA ASN A 15 2.42 24.20 -18.14
C ASN A 15 3.52 23.36 -17.50
N LYS A 16 4.71 23.35 -18.09
CA LYS A 16 5.85 22.55 -17.62
C LYS A 16 6.30 22.87 -16.19
N LEU A 17 6.23 24.13 -15.76
CA LEU A 17 6.61 24.51 -14.40
C LEU A 17 5.56 24.05 -13.39
N GLU A 18 4.29 24.21 -13.70
CA GLU A 18 3.20 23.70 -12.85
C GLU A 18 3.23 22.17 -12.78
N ASN A 19 3.57 21.52 -13.90
CA ASN A 19 3.68 20.06 -13.95
C ASN A 19 4.78 19.51 -13.04
N VAL A 20 5.88 20.26 -12.82
CA VAL A 20 6.88 19.88 -11.80
C VAL A 20 6.26 19.80 -10.40
N GLY A 21 5.40 20.76 -10.05
CA GLY A 21 4.64 20.74 -8.79
C GLY A 21 3.70 19.52 -8.71
N ALA A 22 2.97 19.23 -9.79
CA ALA A 22 2.10 18.06 -9.87
C ALA A 22 2.89 16.74 -9.67
N GLN A 23 4.09 16.64 -10.26
CA GLN A 23 4.97 15.49 -10.08
C GLN A 23 5.43 15.31 -8.63
N MET A 24 5.74 16.39 -7.91
CA MET A 24 6.08 16.32 -6.49
C MET A 24 4.91 15.81 -5.63
N VAL A 25 3.70 16.25 -5.94
CA VAL A 25 2.49 15.76 -5.25
C VAL A 25 2.22 14.30 -5.58
N ARG A 26 2.42 13.89 -6.84
CA ARG A 26 2.34 12.49 -7.27
C ARG A 26 3.30 11.60 -6.46
N GLU A 27 4.51 12.08 -6.20
CA GLU A 27 5.51 11.34 -5.41
C GLU A 27 5.03 11.10 -3.97
N VAL A 28 4.32 12.06 -3.36
CA VAL A 28 3.72 11.89 -2.02
C VAL A 28 2.71 10.73 -2.03
N ALA A 29 1.80 10.70 -3.01
CA ALA A 29 0.83 9.62 -3.13
C ALA A 29 1.49 8.26 -3.36
N SER A 30 2.49 8.19 -4.26
CA SER A 30 3.21 6.96 -4.58
C SER A 30 3.96 6.40 -3.38
N LYS A 31 4.74 7.23 -2.68
CA LYS A 31 5.46 6.80 -1.46
C LYS A 31 4.52 6.34 -0.35
N THR A 32 3.36 6.98 -0.21
CA THR A 32 2.36 6.54 0.77
C THR A 32 1.79 5.18 0.40
N SER A 33 1.49 4.95 -0.88
CA SER A 33 1.04 3.65 -1.38
C SER A 33 2.09 2.56 -1.15
N ASP A 34 3.36 2.82 -1.44
CA ASP A 34 4.44 1.85 -1.31
C ASP A 34 4.69 1.42 0.15
N VAL A 35 4.51 2.35 1.11
CA VAL A 35 4.80 2.10 2.53
C VAL A 35 3.60 1.57 3.30
N ALA A 36 2.41 2.13 3.06
CA ALA A 36 1.21 1.86 3.85
C ALA A 36 0.09 1.17 3.04
N GLY A 37 0.10 1.26 1.71
CA GLY A 37 -0.95 0.72 0.84
C GLY A 37 -2.28 1.47 0.92
N ASP A 38 -2.43 2.43 1.83
CA ASP A 38 -3.65 3.20 2.06
C ASP A 38 -3.34 4.63 2.48
N GLY A 39 -4.35 5.51 2.48
CA GLY A 39 -4.22 6.90 2.93
C GLY A 39 -3.56 7.84 1.91
N THR A 40 -3.47 7.45 0.64
CA THR A 40 -2.82 8.24 -0.42
C THR A 40 -3.47 9.60 -0.63
N THR A 41 -4.79 9.68 -0.62
CA THR A 41 -5.56 10.93 -0.71
C THR A 41 -5.33 11.80 0.53
N THR A 42 -5.38 11.23 1.72
CA THR A 42 -5.12 11.93 2.99
C THR A 42 -3.72 12.53 3.01
N ALA A 43 -2.70 11.77 2.60
CA ALA A 43 -1.32 12.25 2.50
C ALA A 43 -1.19 13.42 1.52
N THR A 44 -1.88 13.37 0.39
CA THR A 44 -1.90 14.45 -0.62
C THR A 44 -2.51 15.73 -0.07
N VAL A 45 -3.64 15.63 0.64
CA VAL A 45 -4.31 16.78 1.29
C VAL A 45 -3.44 17.39 2.40
N LEU A 46 -2.79 16.54 3.21
CA LEU A 46 -1.84 17.00 4.22
C LEU A 46 -0.63 17.71 3.61
N ALA A 47 -0.07 17.17 2.52
CA ALA A 47 1.02 17.81 1.80
C ALA A 47 0.61 19.18 1.27
N GLN A 48 -0.56 19.30 0.66
CA GLN A 48 -1.12 20.59 0.22
C GLN A 48 -1.22 21.60 1.38
N SER A 49 -1.76 21.19 2.50
CA SER A 49 -1.91 22.07 3.67
C SER A 49 -0.55 22.53 4.22
N ILE A 50 0.43 21.61 4.34
CA ILE A 50 1.79 21.93 4.81
C ILE A 50 2.48 22.90 3.85
N VAL A 51 2.38 22.67 2.54
CA VAL A 51 2.99 23.55 1.54
C VAL A 51 2.36 24.94 1.55
N ASN A 52 1.03 25.03 1.59
CA ASN A 52 0.32 26.30 1.61
C ASN A 52 0.67 27.14 2.84
N GLU A 53 0.69 26.53 4.03
CA GLU A 53 1.07 27.25 5.26
C GLU A 53 2.57 27.59 5.27
N GLY A 54 3.42 26.70 4.76
CA GLY A 54 4.85 26.98 4.61
C GLY A 54 5.12 28.15 3.67
N LEU A 55 4.47 28.20 2.51
CA LEU A 55 4.60 29.29 1.53
C LEU A 55 4.18 30.65 2.10
N LYS A 56 3.11 30.74 2.89
CA LYS A 56 2.71 31.98 3.55
C LYS A 56 3.84 32.54 4.41
N ASN A 57 4.53 31.67 5.14
CA ASN A 57 5.63 32.09 6.02
C ASN A 57 6.88 32.46 5.21
N VAL A 58 7.19 31.75 4.13
CA VAL A 58 8.33 32.08 3.24
C VAL A 58 8.10 33.42 2.57
N THR A 59 6.91 33.68 2.05
CA THR A 59 6.57 34.97 1.43
C THR A 59 6.58 36.14 2.43
N ALA A 60 6.32 35.87 3.70
CA ALA A 60 6.48 36.83 4.79
C ALA A 60 7.95 37.05 5.22
N GLY A 61 8.92 36.40 4.57
CA GLY A 61 10.35 36.57 4.82
C GLY A 61 10.98 35.58 5.79
N ALA A 62 10.25 34.53 6.21
CA ALA A 62 10.83 33.49 7.05
C ALA A 62 11.82 32.60 6.27
N ASN A 63 12.87 32.17 6.95
CA ASN A 63 13.88 31.30 6.33
C ASN A 63 13.31 29.90 6.07
N PRO A 64 13.31 29.41 4.79
CA PRO A 64 12.74 28.11 4.43
C PRO A 64 13.38 26.92 5.18
N MET A 65 14.68 26.99 5.45
CA MET A 65 15.37 25.94 6.18
C MET A 65 14.98 25.87 7.66
N SER A 66 14.60 27.01 8.25
CA SER A 66 14.06 27.05 9.61
C SER A 66 12.65 26.49 9.67
N ILE A 67 11.82 26.76 8.67
CA ILE A 67 10.49 26.17 8.51
C ILE A 67 10.62 24.67 8.35
N LYS A 68 11.51 24.20 7.49
CA LYS A 68 11.76 22.75 7.31
C LYS A 68 12.11 22.05 8.62
N ARG A 69 13.02 22.62 9.43
CA ARG A 69 13.35 22.06 10.74
C ARG A 69 12.13 22.02 11.68
N GLY A 70 11.29 23.05 11.65
CA GLY A 70 10.04 23.07 12.41
C GLY A 70 9.07 21.96 11.96
N ILE A 71 8.90 21.77 10.67
CA ILE A 71 8.08 20.68 10.09
C ILE A 71 8.62 19.31 10.51
N ASP A 72 9.94 19.08 10.44
CA ASP A 72 10.56 17.83 10.86
C ASP A 72 10.35 17.54 12.35
N SER A 73 10.46 18.55 13.21
CA SER A 73 10.19 18.43 14.63
C SER A 73 8.70 18.13 14.92
N ALA A 74 7.80 18.86 14.26
CA ALA A 74 6.36 18.64 14.38
C ALA A 74 5.94 17.25 13.91
N ARG A 75 6.49 16.78 12.76
CA ARG A 75 6.26 15.43 12.23
C ARG A 75 6.60 14.36 13.28
N ASN A 76 7.76 14.46 13.92
CA ASN A 76 8.16 13.48 14.92
C ASN A 76 7.21 13.45 16.10
N ALA A 77 6.82 14.62 16.62
CA ALA A 77 5.86 14.72 17.73
C ALA A 77 4.48 14.16 17.36
N VAL A 78 4.01 14.43 16.13
CA VAL A 78 2.72 13.92 15.63
C VAL A 78 2.76 12.40 15.47
N VAL A 79 3.84 11.84 14.89
CA VAL A 79 4.00 10.40 14.74
C VAL A 79 3.99 9.69 16.09
N ASP A 80 4.69 10.24 17.09
CA ASP A 80 4.70 9.68 18.44
C ASP A 80 3.32 9.75 19.10
N ALA A 81 2.57 10.83 18.88
CA ALA A 81 1.20 10.95 19.36
C ALA A 81 0.25 9.95 18.71
N ILE A 82 0.37 9.73 17.39
CA ILE A 82 -0.44 8.74 16.64
C ILE A 82 -0.13 7.32 17.13
N LYS A 83 1.15 6.98 17.33
CA LYS A 83 1.54 5.67 17.87
C LYS A 83 0.92 5.40 19.24
N LYS A 84 0.80 6.40 20.10
CA LYS A 84 0.16 6.26 21.42
C LYS A 84 -1.37 6.08 21.33
N GLN A 85 -1.99 6.51 20.24
CA GLN A 85 -3.43 6.38 20.00
C GLN A 85 -3.77 5.10 19.24
N SER A 86 -2.80 4.45 18.58
CA SER A 86 -3.02 3.21 17.83
C SER A 86 -3.47 2.09 18.75
N LYS A 87 -4.35 1.24 18.24
CA LYS A 87 -4.87 0.05 18.92
C LYS A 87 -4.61 -1.16 18.04
N ASP A 88 -4.22 -2.25 18.67
CA ASP A 88 -4.13 -3.54 17.99
C ASP A 88 -5.52 -4.02 17.57
N LEU A 89 -5.57 -4.80 16.50
CA LEU A 89 -6.78 -5.42 15.97
C LEU A 89 -6.83 -6.91 16.39
N PRO A 90 -7.42 -7.24 17.56
CA PRO A 90 -7.46 -8.62 18.05
C PRO A 90 -8.58 -9.44 17.40
N ASP A 91 -9.58 -8.81 16.82
CA ASP A 91 -10.84 -9.42 16.42
C ASP A 91 -11.04 -9.36 14.89
N SER A 92 -11.53 -10.47 14.33
CA SER A 92 -11.87 -10.62 12.90
C SER A 92 -12.88 -9.57 12.43
N GLN A 93 -13.83 -9.18 13.27
CA GLN A 93 -14.80 -8.14 12.96
C GLN A 93 -14.12 -6.75 12.76
N GLN A 94 -13.13 -6.44 13.59
CA GLN A 94 -12.38 -5.20 13.46
C GLN A 94 -11.50 -5.20 12.22
N ILE A 95 -10.93 -6.35 11.86
CA ILE A 95 -10.19 -6.53 10.61
C ILE A 95 -11.11 -6.28 9.41
N ALA A 96 -12.32 -6.85 9.42
CA ALA A 96 -13.31 -6.61 8.37
C ALA A 96 -13.68 -5.12 8.24
N GLN A 97 -13.84 -4.41 9.35
CA GLN A 97 -14.13 -2.97 9.36
C GLN A 97 -13.00 -2.16 8.72
N VAL A 98 -11.76 -2.42 9.10
CA VAL A 98 -10.59 -1.72 8.51
C VAL A 98 -10.44 -2.05 7.03
N ALA A 99 -10.59 -3.31 6.65
CA ALA A 99 -10.54 -3.73 5.25
C ALA A 99 -11.66 -3.09 4.41
N THR A 100 -12.87 -2.98 4.98
CA THR A 100 -14.00 -2.29 4.33
C THR A 100 -13.67 -0.81 4.08
N ILE A 101 -13.11 -0.11 5.07
CA ILE A 101 -12.70 1.30 4.93
C ILE A 101 -11.62 1.43 3.85
N SER A 102 -10.59 0.59 3.86
CA SER A 102 -9.54 0.57 2.84
C SER A 102 -10.06 0.25 1.44
N ALA A 103 -11.12 -0.56 1.34
CA ALA A 103 -11.80 -0.88 0.09
C ALA A 103 -12.85 0.19 -0.33
N ASN A 104 -12.80 1.41 0.22
CA ASN A 104 -13.74 2.50 -0.04
C ASN A 104 -15.21 2.16 0.29
N ASP A 105 -15.44 1.64 1.48
CA ASP A 105 -16.72 1.19 2.02
C ASP A 105 -17.34 -0.01 1.29
N ASP A 106 -16.52 -0.80 0.59
CA ASP A 106 -16.94 -2.06 0.01
C ASP A 106 -16.90 -3.17 1.08
N LYS A 107 -18.08 -3.48 1.59
CA LYS A 107 -18.23 -4.48 2.66
C LYS A 107 -17.96 -5.90 2.18
N GLU A 108 -18.29 -6.23 0.93
CA GLU A 108 -18.04 -7.56 0.37
C GLU A 108 -16.55 -7.87 0.34
N VAL A 109 -15.75 -6.91 -0.13
CA VAL A 109 -14.27 -7.01 -0.13
C VAL A 109 -13.74 -7.08 1.31
N GLY A 110 -14.27 -6.25 2.22
CA GLY A 110 -13.85 -6.26 3.62
C GLY A 110 -14.10 -7.59 4.32
N ASP A 111 -15.27 -8.19 4.12
CA ASP A 111 -15.64 -9.48 4.69
C ASP A 111 -14.76 -10.61 4.09
N LYS A 112 -14.47 -10.58 2.79
CA LYS A 112 -13.57 -11.54 2.13
C LYS A 112 -12.14 -11.47 2.64
N ILE A 113 -11.60 -10.27 2.88
CA ILE A 113 -10.27 -10.09 3.45
C ILE A 113 -10.23 -10.62 4.89
N ALA A 114 -11.26 -10.36 5.69
CA ALA A 114 -11.33 -10.89 7.04
C ALA A 114 -11.39 -12.42 7.06
N GLU A 115 -12.18 -13.05 6.17
CA GLU A 115 -12.22 -14.50 5.97
C GLU A 115 -10.84 -15.05 5.57
N ALA A 116 -10.14 -14.36 4.66
CA ALA A 116 -8.78 -14.74 4.27
C ALA A 116 -7.81 -14.68 5.45
N MET A 117 -7.82 -13.59 6.23
CA MET A 117 -6.98 -13.44 7.43
C MET A 117 -7.26 -14.51 8.49
N GLU A 118 -8.51 -14.94 8.64
CA GLU A 118 -8.87 -16.01 9.56
C GLU A 118 -8.29 -17.36 9.12
N LYS A 119 -8.26 -17.62 7.80
CA LYS A 119 -7.73 -18.87 7.24
C LYS A 119 -6.20 -18.92 7.25
N VAL A 120 -5.52 -17.84 6.87
CA VAL A 120 -4.06 -17.82 6.74
C VAL A 120 -3.34 -17.34 8.00
N GLY A 121 -4.04 -16.71 8.93
CA GLY A 121 -3.47 -16.16 10.16
C GLY A 121 -2.72 -14.83 9.92
N LYS A 122 -2.15 -14.28 11.00
CA LYS A 122 -1.51 -12.96 10.98
C LYS A 122 -0.22 -12.89 10.15
N ASP A 123 0.45 -14.01 9.98
CA ASP A 123 1.70 -14.13 9.24
C ASP A 123 1.49 -14.62 7.79
N GLY A 124 0.23 -14.87 7.41
CA GLY A 124 -0.12 -15.33 6.08
C GLY A 124 -0.04 -14.20 5.05
N VAL A 125 0.23 -14.58 3.80
CA VAL A 125 0.26 -13.66 2.67
C VAL A 125 -1.09 -13.69 1.96
N ILE A 126 -1.67 -12.51 1.75
CA ILE A 126 -2.91 -12.33 0.98
C ILE A 126 -2.55 -11.55 -0.29
N THR A 127 -2.85 -12.13 -1.43
CA THR A 127 -2.73 -11.48 -2.74
C THR A 127 -4.11 -11.20 -3.32
N VAL A 128 -4.25 -10.13 -4.06
CA VAL A 128 -5.49 -9.75 -4.75
C VAL A 128 -5.21 -9.77 -6.24
N GLU A 129 -5.97 -10.57 -6.96
CA GLU A 129 -5.85 -10.72 -8.41
C GLU A 129 -7.19 -10.46 -9.09
N GLU A 130 -7.14 -10.05 -10.35
CA GLU A 130 -8.35 -9.85 -11.14
C GLU A 130 -8.96 -11.20 -11.53
N SER A 131 -10.23 -11.42 -11.15
CA SER A 131 -10.94 -12.63 -11.51
C SER A 131 -11.26 -12.66 -13.02
N LYS A 132 -11.16 -13.84 -13.62
CA LYS A 132 -11.63 -14.09 -14.99
C LYS A 132 -13.15 -14.27 -15.07
N THR A 133 -13.83 -14.38 -13.92
CA THR A 133 -15.27 -14.53 -13.77
C THR A 133 -15.88 -13.27 -13.17
N ALA A 134 -17.21 -13.13 -13.21
CA ALA A 134 -17.91 -12.00 -12.60
C ALA A 134 -18.04 -12.11 -11.06
N GLU A 135 -17.62 -13.22 -10.49
CA GLU A 135 -17.76 -13.50 -9.06
C GLU A 135 -16.44 -13.27 -8.32
N THR A 136 -16.54 -12.69 -7.12
CA THR A 136 -15.43 -12.57 -6.17
C THR A 136 -15.34 -13.84 -5.33
N PHE A 137 -14.23 -14.55 -5.41
CA PHE A 137 -14.01 -15.77 -4.63
C PHE A 137 -12.69 -15.71 -3.88
N LEU A 138 -12.58 -16.54 -2.85
CA LEU A 138 -11.37 -16.71 -2.05
C LEU A 138 -10.82 -18.11 -2.29
N GLU A 139 -9.57 -18.15 -2.75
CA GLU A 139 -8.80 -19.40 -2.87
C GLU A 139 -7.71 -19.43 -1.81
N THR A 140 -7.53 -20.56 -1.16
CA THR A 140 -6.48 -20.73 -0.15
C THR A 140 -5.57 -21.87 -0.58
N VAL A 141 -4.28 -21.60 -0.64
CA VAL A 141 -3.25 -22.58 -0.96
C VAL A 141 -2.36 -22.81 0.25
N GLU A 142 -1.99 -24.06 0.49
CA GLU A 142 -0.98 -24.38 1.50
C GLU A 142 0.40 -24.19 0.87
N GLY A 143 1.12 -23.16 1.34
CA GLY A 143 2.43 -22.82 0.80
C GLY A 143 2.58 -21.34 0.47
N MET A 144 3.44 -21.02 -0.47
CA MET A 144 3.70 -19.68 -0.94
C MET A 144 3.65 -19.64 -2.46
N GLN A 145 2.88 -18.71 -3.01
CA GLN A 145 2.82 -18.47 -4.45
C GLN A 145 3.85 -17.42 -4.84
N PHE A 146 4.59 -17.70 -5.92
CA PHE A 146 5.56 -16.77 -6.49
C PHE A 146 5.12 -16.38 -7.89
N ASP A 147 5.30 -15.10 -8.24
CA ASP A 147 4.97 -14.55 -9.57
C ASP A 147 5.90 -15.07 -10.68
N ARG A 148 7.06 -15.58 -10.30
CA ARG A 148 8.03 -16.15 -11.23
C ARG A 148 8.17 -17.65 -10.99
N GLY A 149 8.09 -18.40 -12.07
CA GLY A 149 8.36 -19.83 -12.07
C GLY A 149 9.87 -20.15 -12.02
N TYR A 150 10.20 -21.40 -12.27
CA TYR A 150 11.59 -21.87 -12.32
C TYR A 150 12.40 -21.19 -13.44
N LEU A 151 13.70 -21.06 -13.24
CA LEU A 151 14.62 -20.39 -14.17
C LEU A 151 14.79 -21.11 -15.50
N SER A 152 14.51 -22.41 -15.57
CA SER A 152 14.68 -23.22 -16.77
C SER A 152 13.64 -24.35 -16.81
N PRO A 153 13.08 -24.67 -17.99
CA PRO A 153 12.19 -25.83 -18.18
C PRO A 153 12.80 -27.17 -17.77
N TYR A 154 14.12 -27.25 -17.67
CA TYR A 154 14.83 -28.45 -17.20
C TYR A 154 14.64 -28.75 -15.71
N PHE A 155 14.10 -27.81 -14.93
CA PHE A 155 13.77 -28.04 -13.52
C PHE A 155 12.44 -28.75 -13.33
N VAL A 156 11.65 -28.96 -14.39
CA VAL A 156 10.42 -29.76 -14.35
C VAL A 156 10.75 -31.21 -14.03
N THR A 157 10.19 -31.73 -12.96
CA THR A 157 10.34 -33.14 -12.57
C THR A 157 9.14 -33.98 -13.00
N ASN A 158 7.96 -33.38 -13.08
CA ASN A 158 6.73 -34.01 -13.58
C ASN A 158 6.33 -33.36 -14.91
N SER A 159 6.57 -34.05 -16.00
CA SER A 159 6.31 -33.55 -17.36
C SER A 159 4.83 -33.54 -17.75
N GLU A 160 3.97 -34.29 -17.06
CA GLU A 160 2.54 -34.34 -17.36
C GLU A 160 1.81 -33.09 -16.80
N SER A 161 2.14 -32.69 -15.57
CA SER A 161 1.59 -31.48 -14.92
C SER A 161 2.45 -30.24 -15.15
N MET A 162 3.67 -30.40 -15.68
CA MET A 162 4.67 -29.35 -15.86
C MET A 162 5.11 -28.71 -14.52
N ASP A 163 5.17 -29.52 -13.47
CA ASP A 163 5.55 -29.11 -12.13
C ASP A 163 6.96 -29.59 -11.74
N ALA A 164 7.56 -28.87 -10.79
CA ALA A 164 8.80 -29.29 -10.14
C ALA A 164 8.46 -29.79 -8.72
N GLU A 165 8.26 -31.10 -8.59
CA GLU A 165 7.97 -31.75 -7.30
C GLU A 165 9.27 -32.26 -6.66
N MET A 166 9.43 -32.01 -5.38
CA MET A 166 10.58 -32.46 -4.58
C MET A 166 10.07 -32.97 -3.24
N GLU A 167 10.51 -34.14 -2.84
CA GLU A 167 10.17 -34.73 -1.52
C GLU A 167 11.17 -34.21 -0.48
N ASP A 168 10.67 -33.70 0.65
CA ASP A 168 11.47 -33.18 1.77
C ASP A 168 12.63 -32.23 1.40
N PRO A 169 12.41 -31.21 0.55
CA PRO A 169 13.50 -30.37 0.07
C PRO A 169 13.97 -29.37 1.15
N TYR A 170 15.27 -29.09 1.17
CA TYR A 170 15.79 -27.94 1.89
C TYR A 170 15.53 -26.67 1.10
N VAL A 171 14.83 -25.70 1.67
CA VAL A 171 14.57 -24.41 1.04
C VAL A 171 15.62 -23.37 1.49
N CYS A 172 16.32 -22.78 0.53
CA CYS A 172 17.26 -21.70 0.77
C CYS A 172 16.83 -20.46 -0.02
N LEU A 173 16.59 -19.36 0.69
CA LEU A 173 16.28 -18.06 0.11
C LEU A 173 17.55 -17.19 0.11
N LEU A 174 17.91 -16.72 -1.08
CA LEU A 174 19.02 -15.76 -1.27
C LEU A 174 18.43 -14.42 -1.72
N TYR A 175 18.84 -13.33 -1.04
CA TYR A 175 18.46 -11.95 -1.41
C TYR A 175 19.50 -11.34 -2.33
#